data_68f957fe47d59de159de9d8bc8db375a
#
_entry.id   68f957fe47d59de159de9d8bc8db375a
#
_cell.length_a   1.000
_cell.length_b   1.000
_cell.length_c   1.000
_cell.angle_alpha   90.00
_cell.angle_beta   90.00
_cell.angle_gamma   90.00
#
_symmetry.space_group_name_H-M   'P 1'
#
loop_
_entity.id
_entity.type
_entity.pdbx_description
1 polymer ?
#
loop_
_entity_poly.entity_id
_entity_poly.type
_entity_poly.pdbx_seq_one_letter_code
_entity_poly.pdbx_strand_id
1 'polypeptide(L)'
;MAISLKFYHDSALTSEITALNPLTATADVAGGLPAVDKTIYLGSTVTGNKFQASSDPGTDPIIVDIVDANAGTGAPDTQFKLALSSGGLASATAGASLTLSHTILSGVANAVPVYTRRTSALTTSGSYTDITLETNTVIETPV
;
A
#
# COMPACT_ATOMS: atom_id res chain seq x y z
N MET A 1 10.22 -19.59 4.45
CA MET A 1 8.78 -19.53 4.78
C MET A 1 8.23 -18.22 4.24
N ALA A 2 7.10 -18.25 3.57
CA ALA A 2 6.48 -17.05 3.07
C ALA A 2 5.91 -16.23 4.23
N ILE A 3 6.08 -14.89 4.18
CA ILE A 3 5.52 -13.97 5.15
C ILE A 3 4.00 -13.89 4.94
N SER A 4 3.24 -13.95 6.02
CA SER A 4 1.78 -13.88 5.97
C SER A 4 1.23 -12.44 5.97
N LEU A 5 2.08 -11.43 6.12
CA LEU A 5 1.70 -10.02 6.05
C LEU A 5 1.40 -9.63 4.60
N LYS A 6 0.18 -9.18 4.31
CA LYS A 6 -0.28 -8.89 2.96
C LYS A 6 -1.19 -7.67 2.94
N PHE A 7 -1.42 -7.13 1.75
CA PHE A 7 -2.38 -6.04 1.53
C PHE A 7 -3.76 -6.61 1.17
N TYR A 8 -4.80 -5.99 1.70
CA TYR A 8 -6.20 -6.37 1.50
C TYR A 8 -7.06 -5.17 1.15
N HIS A 9 -8.15 -5.42 0.41
CA HIS A 9 -9.15 -4.40 0.10
C HIS A 9 -10.05 -4.06 1.29
N ASP A 10 -10.14 -4.95 2.28
CA ASP A 10 -11.10 -4.86 3.37
C ASP A 10 -10.45 -5.05 4.75
N SER A 11 -11.06 -4.46 5.77
CA SER A 11 -10.57 -4.57 7.14
C SER A 11 -10.73 -5.96 7.76
N ALA A 12 -11.60 -6.80 7.19
CA ALA A 12 -11.77 -8.19 7.61
C ALA A 12 -10.71 -9.13 7.02
N LEU A 13 -9.82 -8.62 6.17
CA LEU A 13 -8.76 -9.36 5.50
C LEU A 13 -9.28 -10.57 4.71
N THR A 14 -10.39 -10.40 4.00
CA THR A 14 -11.01 -11.46 3.20
C THR A 14 -10.70 -11.33 1.71
N SER A 15 -10.35 -10.14 1.25
CA SER A 15 -10.07 -9.85 -0.17
C SER A 15 -8.64 -9.36 -0.36
N GLU A 16 -7.72 -10.28 -0.57
CA GLU A 16 -6.31 -9.98 -0.78
C GLU A 16 -6.09 -9.22 -2.10
N ILE A 17 -5.23 -8.20 -2.05
CA ILE A 17 -4.80 -7.48 -3.25
C ILE A 17 -3.72 -8.32 -3.94
N THR A 18 -4.02 -8.78 -5.15
CA THR A 18 -3.12 -9.61 -5.97
C THR A 18 -3.15 -9.13 -7.42
N ALA A 19 -2.32 -9.73 -8.27
CA ALA A 19 -2.34 -9.45 -9.71
C ALA A 19 -3.69 -9.80 -10.35
N LEU A 20 -4.45 -10.76 -9.79
CA LEU A 20 -5.78 -11.15 -10.25
C LEU A 20 -6.91 -10.39 -9.56
N ASN A 21 -6.61 -9.68 -8.47
CA ASN A 21 -7.54 -8.85 -7.71
C ASN A 21 -6.84 -7.54 -7.32
N PRO A 22 -6.45 -6.71 -8.30
CA PRO A 22 -5.64 -5.52 -8.04
C PRO A 22 -6.43 -4.40 -7.39
N LEU A 23 -5.73 -3.52 -6.70
CA LEU A 23 -6.28 -2.22 -6.34
C LEU A 23 -6.43 -1.40 -7.62
N THR A 24 -7.66 -0.98 -7.91
CA THR A 24 -7.96 -0.23 -9.14
C THR A 24 -8.36 1.20 -8.84
N ALA A 25 -7.97 2.11 -9.70
CA ALA A 25 -8.45 3.48 -9.70
C ALA A 25 -8.70 3.89 -11.14
N THR A 26 -9.94 4.24 -11.43
CA THR A 26 -10.36 4.66 -12.78
C THR A 26 -10.39 6.17 -12.86
N ALA A 27 -9.87 6.72 -13.95
CA ALA A 27 -9.92 8.14 -14.24
C ALA A 27 -10.42 8.38 -15.66
N ASP A 28 -11.24 9.40 -15.81
CA ASP A 28 -11.72 9.85 -17.11
C ASP A 28 -10.78 10.92 -17.65
N VAL A 29 -10.01 10.56 -18.68
CA VAL A 29 -9.05 11.48 -19.32
C VAL A 29 -9.77 12.71 -19.90
N ALA A 30 -10.97 12.55 -20.44
CA ALA A 30 -11.77 13.64 -20.98
C ALA A 30 -12.45 14.47 -19.87
N GLY A 31 -12.71 13.87 -18.72
CA GLY A 31 -13.44 14.47 -17.61
C GLY A 31 -12.60 15.21 -16.57
N GLY A 32 -11.28 15.40 -16.80
CA GLY A 32 -10.41 16.17 -15.92
C GLY A 32 -9.68 15.36 -14.86
N LEU A 33 -9.72 14.05 -14.87
CA LEU A 33 -8.94 13.13 -14.03
C LEU A 33 -9.08 13.42 -12.52
N PRO A 34 -10.27 13.31 -11.94
CA PRO A 34 -10.45 13.59 -10.50
C PRO A 34 -9.63 12.63 -9.63
N ALA A 35 -9.24 13.11 -8.45
CA ALA A 35 -8.56 12.28 -7.47
C ALA A 35 -9.45 11.13 -7.01
N VAL A 36 -8.85 9.94 -6.82
CA VAL A 36 -9.54 8.74 -6.35
C VAL A 36 -8.88 8.28 -5.05
N ASP A 37 -9.65 8.30 -3.97
CA ASP A 37 -9.20 7.84 -2.66
C ASP A 37 -9.69 6.42 -2.40
N LYS A 38 -8.78 5.58 -1.90
CA LYS A 38 -9.11 4.22 -1.45
C LYS A 38 -8.35 3.90 -0.17
N THR A 39 -9.01 3.16 0.72
CA THR A 39 -8.37 2.64 1.92
C THR A 39 -8.08 1.16 1.72
N ILE A 40 -6.84 0.78 1.97
CA ILE A 40 -6.41 -0.62 1.96
C ILE A 40 -5.90 -1.00 3.35
N TYR A 41 -5.70 -2.28 3.58
CA TYR A 41 -5.32 -2.78 4.89
C TYR A 41 -4.11 -3.70 4.78
N LEU A 42 -3.10 -3.43 5.60
CA LEU A 42 -1.92 -4.28 5.73
C LEU A 42 -2.08 -5.15 6.98
N GLY A 43 -2.09 -6.45 6.81
CA GLY A 43 -2.32 -7.36 7.93
C GLY A 43 -2.12 -8.81 7.59
N SER A 44 -2.46 -9.66 8.55
CA SER A 44 -2.38 -11.12 8.41
C SER A 44 -3.56 -11.78 9.09
N THR A 45 -4.11 -12.81 8.46
CA THR A 45 -5.17 -13.65 9.04
C THR A 45 -4.63 -14.70 10.01
N VAL A 46 -3.32 -14.93 10.01
CA VAL A 46 -2.65 -15.80 10.99
C VAL A 46 -2.72 -15.13 12.36
N THR A 47 -2.69 -15.89 13.43
CA THR A 47 -2.68 -15.36 14.80
C THR A 47 -1.41 -15.79 15.54
N GLY A 48 -1.04 -15.03 16.57
CA GLY A 48 0.07 -15.38 17.45
C GLY A 48 1.46 -15.01 16.94
N ASN A 49 1.54 -14.20 15.87
CA ASN A 49 2.80 -13.75 15.30
C ASN A 49 2.92 -12.22 15.33
N LYS A 50 4.11 -11.74 15.08
CA LYS A 50 4.42 -10.32 14.89
C LYS A 50 5.33 -10.14 13.69
N PHE A 51 5.27 -8.96 13.11
CA PHE A 51 6.08 -8.54 11.97
C PHE A 51 6.95 -7.36 12.37
N GLN A 52 8.22 -7.42 12.01
CA GLN A 52 9.20 -6.38 12.30
C GLN A 52 10.15 -6.25 11.10
N ALA A 53 10.72 -5.05 10.91
CA ALA A 53 11.71 -4.86 9.86
C ALA A 53 12.93 -5.76 10.10
N SER A 54 13.42 -6.41 9.05
CA SER A 54 14.55 -7.35 9.18
C SER A 54 15.88 -6.64 9.44
N SER A 55 15.98 -5.36 9.10
CA SER A 55 17.20 -4.56 9.28
C SER A 55 17.58 -4.39 10.76
N ASP A 56 16.61 -4.05 11.61
CA ASP A 56 16.78 -3.98 13.06
C ASP A 56 15.42 -4.20 13.72
N PRO A 57 15.07 -5.47 14.03
CA PRO A 57 13.72 -5.81 14.50
C PRO A 57 13.33 -5.09 15.79
N GLY A 58 12.21 -4.40 15.76
CA GLY A 58 11.68 -3.63 16.88
C GLY A 58 12.24 -2.22 17.01
N THR A 59 13.26 -1.86 16.24
CA THR A 59 13.87 -0.52 16.20
C THR A 59 13.55 0.19 14.90
N ASP A 60 13.80 -0.47 13.77
CA ASP A 60 13.46 0.09 12.46
C ASP A 60 11.97 -0.06 12.17
N PRO A 61 11.35 0.95 11.55
CA PRO A 61 9.93 0.88 11.21
C PRO A 61 9.68 -0.04 10.01
N ILE A 62 8.46 -0.53 9.90
CA ILE A 62 7.95 -1.11 8.66
C ILE A 62 7.54 0.05 7.76
N ILE A 63 7.94 0.00 6.50
CA ILE A 63 7.73 1.07 5.52
C ILE A 63 6.97 0.50 4.33
N VAL A 64 5.98 1.23 3.84
CA VAL A 64 5.28 0.92 2.59
C VAL A 64 5.83 1.83 1.50
N ASP A 65 6.35 1.22 0.44
CA ASP A 65 6.89 1.92 -0.72
C ASP A 65 5.95 1.82 -1.92
N ILE A 66 5.92 2.88 -2.71
CA ILE A 66 5.30 2.88 -4.03
C ILE A 66 6.40 2.52 -5.03
N VAL A 67 6.24 1.39 -5.72
CA VAL A 67 7.25 0.87 -6.66
C VAL A 67 6.73 1.03 -8.09
N ASP A 68 7.50 1.73 -8.90
CA ASP A 68 7.27 1.86 -10.34
C ASP A 68 8.18 0.88 -11.08
N ALA A 69 7.61 -0.22 -11.57
CA ALA A 69 8.36 -1.26 -12.27
C ALA A 69 8.87 -0.82 -13.64
N ASN A 70 8.42 0.33 -14.15
CA ASN A 70 8.76 0.80 -15.49
C ASN A 70 8.96 2.32 -15.50
N ALA A 71 9.87 2.80 -14.66
CA ALA A 71 10.15 4.22 -14.47
C ALA A 71 10.45 4.91 -15.82
N GLY A 72 9.80 6.05 -16.03
CA GLY A 72 9.91 6.84 -17.27
C GLY A 72 8.91 6.45 -18.36
N THR A 73 8.15 5.38 -18.19
CA THR A 73 7.07 4.94 -19.09
C THR A 73 5.85 4.53 -18.28
N GLY A 74 4.65 4.66 -18.83
CA GLY A 74 3.42 4.27 -18.14
C GLY A 74 3.03 5.24 -17.04
N ALA A 75 2.50 4.73 -15.93
CA ALA A 75 2.07 5.52 -14.79
C ALA A 75 3.24 5.83 -13.86
N PRO A 76 3.53 7.11 -13.58
CA PRO A 76 4.59 7.44 -12.62
C PRO A 76 4.14 7.20 -11.18
N ASP A 77 5.08 6.87 -10.29
CA ASP A 77 4.83 6.69 -8.87
C ASP A 77 4.25 7.95 -8.20
N THR A 78 4.57 9.12 -8.73
CA THR A 78 4.06 10.41 -8.27
C THR A 78 2.55 10.62 -8.49
N GLN A 79 1.86 9.69 -9.15
CA GLN A 79 0.40 9.68 -9.17
C GLN A 79 -0.22 9.29 -7.82
N PHE A 80 0.55 8.67 -6.94
CA PHE A 80 0.04 8.09 -5.70
C PHE A 80 0.58 8.81 -4.49
N LYS A 81 -0.30 8.97 -3.51
CA LYS A 81 0.03 9.42 -2.16
C LYS A 81 -0.43 8.38 -1.16
N LEU A 82 0.31 8.23 -0.09
CA LEU A 82 -0.01 7.34 1.03
C LEU A 82 -0.08 8.15 2.31
N ALA A 83 -1.00 7.79 3.20
CA ALA A 83 -1.12 8.43 4.52
C ALA A 83 -1.69 7.46 5.55
N LEU A 84 -1.52 7.79 6.83
CA LEU A 84 -2.06 7.04 7.95
C LEU A 84 -3.52 7.43 8.28
N SER A 85 -4.02 8.47 7.65
CA SER A 85 -5.40 8.94 7.81
C SER A 85 -5.90 9.58 6.51
N SER A 86 -7.21 9.62 6.32
CA SER A 86 -7.81 10.27 5.15
C SER A 86 -7.47 11.77 5.10
N GLY A 87 -7.43 12.44 6.24
CA GLY A 87 -7.04 13.84 6.32
C GLY A 87 -5.56 14.10 5.99
N GLY A 88 -4.70 13.11 6.19
CA GLY A 88 -3.28 13.21 5.88
C GLY A 88 -2.96 13.16 4.38
N LEU A 89 -3.89 12.70 3.55
CA LEU A 89 -3.68 12.58 2.11
C LEU A 89 -3.45 13.94 1.43
N ALA A 90 -4.10 14.99 1.92
CA ALA A 90 -3.95 16.33 1.36
C ALA A 90 -2.53 16.88 1.51
N SER A 91 -1.86 16.56 2.62
CA SER A 91 -0.50 17.01 2.93
C SER A 91 0.58 15.98 2.60
N ALA A 92 0.19 14.77 2.18
CA ALA A 92 1.15 13.73 1.83
C ALA A 92 1.95 14.12 0.58
N THR A 93 3.21 13.66 0.54
CA THR A 93 4.08 13.86 -0.62
C THR A 93 3.82 12.77 -1.66
N ALA A 94 3.58 13.18 -2.90
CA ALA A 94 3.36 12.26 -4.00
C ALA A 94 4.60 11.39 -4.25
N GLY A 95 4.39 10.09 -4.39
CA GLY A 95 5.45 9.11 -4.61
C GLY A 95 6.27 8.73 -3.38
N ALA A 96 6.04 9.37 -2.23
CA ALA A 96 6.80 9.10 -1.03
C ALA A 96 6.34 7.82 -0.33
N SER A 97 7.26 7.14 0.32
CA SER A 97 6.98 5.99 1.19
C SER A 97 6.20 6.41 2.44
N LEU A 98 5.48 5.47 3.03
CA LEU A 98 4.73 5.64 4.27
C LEU A 98 5.39 4.85 5.38
N THR A 99 5.77 5.53 6.46
CA THR A 99 6.37 4.90 7.64
C THR A 99 5.27 4.43 8.58
N LEU A 100 5.29 3.14 8.92
CA LEU A 100 4.38 2.51 9.86
C LEU A 100 5.05 2.32 11.23
N SER A 101 4.47 1.50 12.08
CA SER A 101 5.07 1.18 13.38
C SER A 101 6.26 0.24 13.25
N HIS A 102 7.03 0.09 14.34
CA HIS A 102 8.17 -0.83 14.40
C HIS A 102 7.74 -2.29 14.53
N THR A 103 6.50 -2.53 14.93
CA THR A 103 5.94 -3.87 15.08
C THR A 103 4.47 -3.85 14.68
N ILE A 104 4.07 -4.81 13.86
CA ILE A 104 2.66 -5.07 13.53
C ILE A 104 2.35 -6.47 14.05
N LEU A 105 1.27 -6.60 14.82
CA LEU A 105 0.81 -7.91 15.28
C LEU A 105 -0.04 -8.57 14.20
N SER A 106 0.01 -9.89 14.13
CA SER A 106 -0.88 -10.67 13.28
C SER A 106 -2.30 -10.72 13.85
N GLY A 107 -3.24 -11.17 13.03
CA GLY A 107 -4.66 -11.22 13.38
C GLY A 107 -5.45 -10.08 12.76
N VAL A 108 -6.67 -10.37 12.37
CA VAL A 108 -7.56 -9.44 11.66
C VAL A 108 -7.76 -8.13 12.44
N ALA A 109 -7.88 -8.21 13.76
CA ALA A 109 -8.08 -7.02 14.61
C ALA A 109 -6.89 -6.05 14.61
N ASN A 110 -5.72 -6.49 14.14
CA ASN A 110 -4.49 -5.69 14.12
C ASN A 110 -4.16 -5.15 12.71
N ALA A 111 -5.07 -5.29 11.76
CA ALA A 111 -4.89 -4.77 10.40
C ALA A 111 -4.64 -3.25 10.44
N VAL A 112 -3.64 -2.81 9.70
CA VAL A 112 -3.23 -1.40 9.63
C VAL A 112 -3.88 -0.76 8.40
N PRO A 113 -4.76 0.23 8.56
CA PRO A 113 -5.32 0.96 7.43
C PRO A 113 -4.24 1.82 6.78
N VAL A 114 -4.18 1.76 5.45
CA VAL A 114 -3.32 2.60 4.61
C VAL A 114 -4.23 3.36 3.67
N TYR A 115 -4.23 4.68 3.78
CA TYR A 115 -5.04 5.56 2.94
C TYR A 115 -4.25 5.91 1.70
N THR A 116 -4.89 5.75 0.53
CA THR A 116 -4.26 6.01 -0.76
C THR A 116 -5.06 7.05 -1.53
N ARG A 117 -4.35 7.91 -2.25
CA ARG A 117 -4.94 8.85 -3.21
C ARG A 117 -4.20 8.75 -4.52
N ARG A 118 -4.95 8.53 -5.61
CA ARG A 118 -4.41 8.63 -6.94
C ARG A 118 -4.85 9.95 -7.57
N THR A 119 -3.87 10.71 -8.03
CA THR A 119 -4.08 11.92 -8.83
C THR A 119 -3.39 11.69 -10.16
N SER A 120 -4.15 11.55 -11.23
CA SER A 120 -3.59 11.19 -12.53
C SER A 120 -3.09 12.41 -13.30
N ALA A 121 -1.91 12.24 -13.91
CA ALA A 121 -1.38 13.15 -14.92
C ALA A 121 -1.34 12.49 -16.31
N LEU A 122 -2.00 11.33 -16.46
CA LEU A 122 -2.03 10.60 -17.73
C LEU A 122 -2.89 11.32 -18.77
N THR A 123 -2.41 11.36 -20.00
CA THR A 123 -3.10 11.98 -21.12
C THR A 123 -3.60 10.96 -22.13
N THR A 124 -3.26 9.70 -21.96
CA THR A 124 -3.60 8.60 -22.87
C THR A 124 -4.45 7.58 -22.14
N SER A 125 -5.57 7.17 -22.76
CA SER A 125 -6.39 6.08 -22.26
C SER A 125 -5.64 4.76 -22.29
N GLY A 126 -5.83 3.93 -21.26
CA GLY A 126 -5.20 2.63 -21.18
C GLY A 126 -5.28 2.04 -19.78
N SER A 127 -4.81 0.81 -19.66
CA SER A 127 -4.62 0.14 -18.38
C SER A 127 -3.16 0.19 -18.00
N TYR A 128 -2.89 0.70 -16.80
CA TYR A 128 -1.52 0.85 -16.28
C TYR A 128 -1.36 -0.05 -15.06
N THR A 129 -0.37 -0.96 -15.10
CA THR A 129 -0.16 -2.00 -14.09
C THR A 129 1.25 -2.01 -13.54
N ASP A 130 2.02 -0.97 -13.81
CA ASP A 130 3.44 -0.87 -13.46
C ASP A 130 3.70 -0.34 -12.04
N ILE A 131 2.66 0.07 -11.33
CA ILE A 131 2.76 0.56 -9.95
C ILE A 131 2.32 -0.53 -8.98
N THR A 132 3.16 -0.82 -7.99
CA THR A 132 2.86 -1.74 -6.89
C THR A 132 3.17 -1.10 -5.54
N LEU A 133 2.55 -1.62 -4.49
CA LEU A 133 2.88 -1.28 -3.10
C LEU A 133 3.63 -2.46 -2.49
N GLU A 134 4.76 -2.17 -1.88
CA GLU A 134 5.62 -3.16 -1.24
C GLU A 134 6.07 -2.67 0.13
N THR A 135 6.24 -3.60 1.07
CA THR A 135 6.92 -3.28 2.33
C THR A 135 8.43 -3.48 2.17
N ASN A 136 9.21 -2.79 3.02
CA ASN A 136 10.60 -3.20 3.23
C ASN A 136 10.63 -4.65 3.71
N THR A 137 11.81 -5.27 3.71
CA THR A 137 11.94 -6.67 4.13
C THR A 137 11.53 -6.82 5.61
N VAL A 138 10.55 -7.68 5.86
CA VAL A 138 10.02 -7.98 7.19
C VAL A 138 10.29 -9.42 7.57
N ILE A 139 10.46 -9.65 8.86
CA ILE A 139 10.48 -10.99 9.45
C ILE A 139 9.18 -11.22 10.21
N GLU A 140 8.75 -12.47 10.23
CA GLU A 140 7.59 -12.92 11.00
C GLU A 140 8.07 -13.86 12.09
N THR A 141 7.74 -13.55 13.35
CA THR A 141 8.13 -14.35 14.51
C THR A 141 6.96 -14.52 15.47
N PRO A 142 6.93 -15.59 16.25
CA PRO A 142 5.92 -15.75 17.30
C PRO A 142 5.95 -14.60 18.31
N VAL A 143 4.78 -14.29 18.83
CA VAL A 143 4.64 -13.31 19.92
C VAL A 143 5.00 -13.94 21.25
#